data_670516ee7403b53d5647131b27c7470e
#
_entry.id   670516ee7403b53d5647131b27c7470e
#
_cell.length_a   1.000
_cell.length_b   1.000
_cell.length_c   1.000
_cell.angle_alpha   90.00
_cell.angle_beta   90.00
_cell.angle_gamma   90.00
#
_symmetry.space_group_name_H-M   'P 1'
#
loop_
_entity.id
_entity.type
_entity.pdbx_description
1 polymer ?
#
loop_
_entity_poly.entity_id
_entity_poly.type
_entity_poly.pdbx_seq_one_letter_code
_entity_poly.pdbx_strand_id
1 'polypeptide(L)'
;MAGNDLSAALARTLATLRAERGWSLDQLAARSGVSKGVLVSLEQARSNPNLATLARVGDAFGLPVTRLLDVPPEPGVRITGPQDARTLWHGATGGSGTIIAATEAPWAAELWRWEIRPGESFGGDAHAPATRELAWVEEGNLTLTVAGARHQVGPGQCARFPGGLPHSYANEGTAPVRLTMVVVVPPVPA
;
A
#
# COMPACT_ATOMS: atom_id res chain seq x y z
N MET A 1 -11.97 5.74 -18.74
CA MET A 1 -12.66 6.75 -17.90
C MET A 1 -12.42 6.55 -16.39
N ALA A 2 -12.15 5.35 -15.89
CA ALA A 2 -11.94 5.09 -14.45
C ALA A 2 -10.71 5.76 -13.78
N GLY A 3 -9.65 6.05 -14.53
CA GLY A 3 -8.44 6.65 -13.95
C GLY A 3 -8.57 8.12 -13.52
N ASN A 4 -9.47 8.87 -14.15
CA ASN A 4 -9.68 10.29 -13.83
C ASN A 4 -10.51 10.48 -12.55
N ASP A 5 -11.42 9.56 -12.26
CA ASP A 5 -12.24 9.57 -11.04
C ASP A 5 -11.41 9.26 -9.79
N LEU A 6 -10.45 8.32 -9.89
CA LEU A 6 -9.59 7.95 -8.76
C LEU A 6 -8.65 9.09 -8.35
N SER A 7 -8.04 9.76 -9.35
CA SER A 7 -7.15 10.90 -9.07
C SER A 7 -7.91 12.07 -8.44
N ALA A 8 -9.15 12.32 -8.86
CA ALA A 8 -9.99 13.36 -8.29
C ALA A 8 -10.47 13.01 -6.87
N ALA A 9 -10.81 11.75 -6.59
CA ALA A 9 -11.15 11.26 -5.25
C ALA A 9 -9.96 11.41 -4.31
N LEU A 10 -8.78 10.90 -4.71
CA LEU A 10 -7.55 11.02 -3.94
C LEU A 10 -7.21 12.49 -3.62
N ALA A 11 -7.33 13.38 -4.59
CA ALA A 11 -7.05 14.80 -4.40
C ALA A 11 -7.93 15.43 -3.31
N ARG A 12 -9.25 15.14 -3.35
CA ARG A 12 -10.20 15.62 -2.32
C ARG A 12 -9.87 15.06 -0.95
N THR A 13 -9.68 13.75 -0.85
CA THR A 13 -9.39 13.08 0.41
C THR A 13 -8.10 13.62 1.02
N LEU A 14 -7.04 13.76 0.22
CA LEU A 14 -5.75 14.26 0.69
C LEU A 14 -5.84 15.69 1.23
N ALA A 15 -6.49 16.60 0.49
CA ALA A 15 -6.69 17.98 0.91
C ALA A 15 -7.53 18.06 2.19
N THR A 16 -8.61 17.26 2.32
CA THR A 16 -9.45 17.18 3.51
C THR A 16 -8.66 16.71 4.73
N LEU A 17 -7.97 15.57 4.62
CA LEU A 17 -7.17 15.02 5.72
C LEU A 17 -6.08 15.99 6.18
N ARG A 18 -5.41 16.66 5.24
CA ARG A 18 -4.40 17.66 5.58
C ARG A 18 -5.02 18.86 6.31
N ALA A 19 -6.16 19.34 5.82
CA ALA A 19 -6.87 20.47 6.45
C ALA A 19 -7.36 20.10 7.87
N GLU A 20 -7.94 18.91 8.07
CA GLU A 20 -8.38 18.41 9.39
C GLU A 20 -7.23 18.34 10.40
N ARG A 21 -6.00 18.04 9.93
CA ARG A 21 -4.80 18.04 10.77
C ARG A 21 -4.18 19.43 10.94
N GLY A 22 -4.69 20.46 10.25
CA GLY A 22 -4.13 21.80 10.25
C GLY A 22 -2.74 21.87 9.62
N TRP A 23 -2.38 20.92 8.75
CA TRP A 23 -1.04 20.85 8.16
C TRP A 23 -0.94 21.69 6.89
N SER A 24 0.21 22.39 6.75
CA SER A 24 0.64 22.93 5.47
C SER A 24 1.17 21.81 4.56
N LEU A 25 1.28 22.08 3.25
CA LEU A 25 1.93 21.14 2.32
C LEU A 25 3.40 20.89 2.68
N ASP A 26 4.10 21.87 3.27
CA ASP A 26 5.47 21.68 3.74
C ASP A 26 5.54 20.73 4.93
N GLN A 27 4.57 20.84 5.85
CA GLN A 27 4.48 19.93 6.98
C GLN A 27 4.13 18.50 6.54
N LEU A 28 3.22 18.33 5.58
CA LEU A 28 2.93 17.01 5.01
C LEU A 28 4.14 16.43 4.28
N ALA A 29 4.87 17.26 3.50
CA ALA A 29 6.10 16.83 2.84
C ALA A 29 7.16 16.34 3.83
N ALA A 30 7.38 17.07 4.91
CA ALA A 30 8.33 16.69 5.95
C ALA A 30 7.95 15.38 6.65
N ARG A 31 6.64 15.12 6.84
CA ARG A 31 6.13 13.91 7.53
C ARG A 31 6.11 12.68 6.63
N SER A 32 5.73 12.87 5.37
CA SER A 32 5.58 11.76 4.41
C SER A 32 6.87 11.43 3.66
N GLY A 33 7.88 12.33 3.68
CA GLY A 33 9.05 12.20 2.83
C GLY A 33 8.75 12.37 1.33
N VAL A 34 7.52 12.79 0.98
CA VAL A 34 7.11 13.07 -0.41
C VAL A 34 7.36 14.56 -0.69
N SER A 35 7.96 14.88 -1.83
CA SER A 35 8.25 16.27 -2.17
C SER A 35 6.97 17.12 -2.25
N LYS A 36 7.05 18.40 -1.84
CA LYS A 36 5.93 19.33 -1.91
C LYS A 36 5.33 19.43 -3.32
N GLY A 37 6.18 19.41 -4.36
CA GLY A 37 5.72 19.48 -5.76
C GLY A 37 4.85 18.29 -6.14
N VAL A 38 5.19 17.09 -5.68
CA VAL A 38 4.37 15.87 -5.86
C VAL A 38 3.05 16.03 -5.11
N LEU A 39 3.06 16.46 -3.84
CA LEU A 39 1.84 16.66 -3.05
C LEU A 39 0.90 17.70 -3.67
N VAL A 40 1.44 18.82 -4.19
CA VAL A 40 0.65 19.80 -4.94
C VAL A 40 -0.01 19.16 -6.16
N SER A 41 0.75 18.36 -6.93
CA SER A 41 0.22 17.69 -8.12
C SER A 41 -0.87 16.66 -7.76
N LEU A 42 -0.73 15.97 -6.62
CA LEU A 42 -1.74 15.04 -6.11
C LEU A 42 -3.03 15.76 -5.69
N GLU A 43 -2.94 16.83 -4.88
CA GLU A 43 -4.11 17.59 -4.44
C GLU A 43 -4.82 18.32 -5.60
N GLN A 44 -4.15 18.50 -6.73
CA GLN A 44 -4.73 19.07 -7.95
C GLN A 44 -5.17 18.01 -8.96
N ALA A 45 -5.16 16.73 -8.61
CA ALA A 45 -5.49 15.60 -9.49
C ALA A 45 -4.69 15.59 -10.81
N ARG A 46 -3.46 16.17 -10.82
CA ARG A 46 -2.62 16.29 -12.02
C ARG A 46 -1.59 15.17 -12.16
N SER A 47 -1.51 14.27 -11.19
CA SER A 47 -0.60 13.13 -11.23
C SER A 47 -1.30 11.87 -10.72
N ASN A 48 -0.82 10.72 -11.21
CA ASN A 48 -1.23 9.42 -10.72
C ASN A 48 -0.08 8.85 -9.89
N PRO A 49 -0.19 8.80 -8.56
CA PRO A 49 0.89 8.35 -7.69
C PRO A 49 1.10 6.84 -7.83
N ASN A 50 2.34 6.41 -7.69
CA ASN A 50 2.64 4.99 -7.48
C ASN A 50 2.29 4.56 -6.04
N LEU A 51 2.25 3.25 -5.83
CA LEU A 51 1.91 2.66 -4.53
C LEU A 51 2.83 3.14 -3.41
N ALA A 52 4.13 3.25 -3.66
CA ALA A 52 5.10 3.70 -2.66
C ALA A 52 4.81 5.14 -2.19
N THR A 53 4.40 6.02 -3.11
CA THR A 53 3.98 7.38 -2.75
C THR A 53 2.71 7.38 -1.92
N LEU A 54 1.71 6.57 -2.29
CA LEU A 54 0.46 6.43 -1.53
C LEU A 54 0.70 5.89 -0.12
N ALA A 55 1.55 4.86 0.01
CA ALA A 55 1.92 4.29 1.30
C ALA A 55 2.55 5.34 2.22
N ARG A 56 3.57 6.08 1.74
CA ARG A 56 4.22 7.14 2.54
C ARG A 56 3.25 8.25 2.97
N VAL A 57 2.33 8.64 2.09
CA VAL A 57 1.31 9.63 2.45
C VAL A 57 0.33 9.07 3.46
N GLY A 58 -0.12 7.82 3.28
CA GLY A 58 -0.97 7.11 4.25
C GLY A 58 -0.30 7.02 5.62
N ASP A 59 0.95 6.58 5.67
CA ASP A 59 1.74 6.48 6.89
C ASP A 59 1.86 7.81 7.64
N ALA A 60 2.04 8.93 6.92
CA ALA A 60 2.08 10.26 7.53
C ALA A 60 0.77 10.64 8.23
N PHE A 61 -0.36 10.17 7.73
CA PHE A 61 -1.67 10.35 8.36
C PHE A 61 -2.03 9.24 9.36
N GLY A 62 -1.28 8.14 9.38
CA GLY A 62 -1.63 6.92 10.12
C GLY A 62 -2.86 6.24 9.56
N LEU A 63 -3.00 6.25 8.25
CA LEU A 63 -4.14 5.71 7.53
C LEU A 63 -3.69 4.68 6.49
N PRO A 64 -4.47 3.61 6.28
CA PRO A 64 -4.22 2.70 5.18
C PRO A 64 -4.42 3.39 3.82
N VAL A 65 -3.77 2.88 2.79
CA VAL A 65 -3.85 3.41 1.41
C VAL A 65 -5.30 3.53 0.93
N THR A 66 -6.16 2.60 1.32
CA THR A 66 -7.59 2.61 0.97
C THR A 66 -8.34 3.84 1.45
N ARG A 67 -7.94 4.42 2.59
CA ARG A 67 -8.56 5.65 3.11
C ARG A 67 -8.20 6.86 2.27
N LEU A 68 -7.04 6.85 1.63
CA LEU A 68 -6.68 7.88 0.66
C LEU A 68 -7.49 7.78 -0.63
N LEU A 69 -8.02 6.59 -0.93
CA LEU A 69 -8.79 6.32 -2.14
C LEU A 69 -10.31 6.53 -1.97
N ASP A 70 -10.73 7.20 -0.89
CA ASP A 70 -12.11 7.59 -0.62
C ASP A 70 -13.07 6.39 -0.48
N VAL A 71 -12.76 5.50 0.47
CA VAL A 71 -13.67 4.44 0.89
C VAL A 71 -14.37 4.88 2.18
N PRO A 72 -15.62 5.38 2.13
CA PRO A 72 -16.33 5.82 3.33
C PRO A 72 -16.56 4.62 4.26
N PRO A 73 -16.42 4.81 5.59
CA PRO A 73 -16.76 3.79 6.56
C PRO A 73 -18.28 3.59 6.58
N GLU A 74 -18.74 2.39 6.24
CA GLU A 74 -20.13 1.99 6.44
C GLU A 74 -20.23 1.08 7.67
N PRO A 75 -21.16 1.33 8.60
CA PRO A 75 -21.41 0.39 9.69
C PRO A 75 -22.06 -0.88 9.13
N GLY A 76 -21.53 -2.06 9.53
CA GLY A 76 -22.10 -3.34 9.17
C GLY A 76 -21.17 -4.24 8.34
N VAL A 77 -21.77 -5.19 7.63
CA VAL A 77 -21.04 -6.09 6.73
C VAL A 77 -20.86 -5.46 5.37
N ARG A 78 -19.62 -5.27 4.94
CA ARG A 78 -19.27 -4.85 3.59
C ARG A 78 -18.78 -6.05 2.78
N ILE A 79 -19.43 -6.32 1.67
CA ILE A 79 -19.00 -7.34 0.71
C ILE A 79 -18.33 -6.60 -0.45
N THR A 80 -17.03 -6.87 -0.66
CA THR A 80 -16.26 -6.33 -1.79
C THR A 80 -16.17 -7.36 -2.89
N GLY A 81 -16.37 -6.92 -4.14
CA GLY A 81 -16.24 -7.76 -5.34
C GLY A 81 -15.02 -7.37 -6.19
N PRO A 82 -14.79 -8.07 -7.31
CA PRO A 82 -13.67 -7.77 -8.21
C PRO A 82 -13.64 -6.32 -8.71
N GLN A 83 -14.81 -5.69 -8.84
CA GLN A 83 -14.95 -4.30 -9.28
C GLN A 83 -14.47 -3.27 -8.24
N ASP A 84 -14.41 -3.67 -6.96
CA ASP A 84 -13.98 -2.82 -5.85
C ASP A 84 -12.47 -2.90 -5.63
N ALA A 85 -11.85 -3.96 -6.12
CA ALA A 85 -10.41 -4.19 -6.01
C ALA A 85 -9.64 -3.13 -6.82
N ARG A 86 -8.49 -2.69 -6.29
CA ARG A 86 -7.64 -1.67 -6.92
C ARG A 86 -6.24 -2.23 -7.12
N THR A 87 -5.81 -2.29 -8.38
CA THR A 87 -4.41 -2.62 -8.69
C THR A 87 -3.58 -1.35 -8.59
N LEU A 88 -2.63 -1.33 -7.67
CA LEU A 88 -1.79 -0.17 -7.35
C LEU A 88 -0.33 -0.36 -7.75
N TRP A 89 0.07 -1.60 -8.02
CA TRP A 89 1.36 -1.90 -8.61
C TRP A 89 1.19 -2.75 -9.87
N HIS A 90 1.94 -2.39 -10.90
CA HIS A 90 2.03 -3.11 -12.16
C HIS A 90 3.50 -3.44 -12.44
N GLY A 91 3.81 -4.71 -12.53
CA GLY A 91 5.13 -5.21 -12.92
C GLY A 91 5.38 -5.04 -14.41
N ALA A 92 6.65 -4.99 -14.80
CA ALA A 92 7.06 -4.76 -16.18
C ALA A 92 6.63 -5.90 -17.14
N THR A 93 6.44 -7.11 -16.62
CA THR A 93 6.07 -8.31 -17.40
C THR A 93 4.64 -8.80 -17.10
N GLY A 94 3.83 -7.99 -16.43
CA GLY A 94 2.42 -8.24 -16.16
C GLY A 94 2.10 -8.69 -14.73
N GLY A 95 3.05 -8.58 -13.82
CA GLY A 95 2.79 -8.73 -12.38
C GLY A 95 1.87 -7.64 -11.85
N SER A 96 1.25 -7.88 -10.70
CA SER A 96 0.31 -6.94 -10.10
C SER A 96 0.27 -7.03 -8.58
N GLY A 97 0.08 -5.87 -7.94
CA GLY A 97 -0.26 -5.76 -6.52
C GLY A 97 -1.62 -5.09 -6.40
N THR A 98 -2.61 -5.85 -5.93
CA THR A 98 -4.02 -5.45 -5.90
C THR A 98 -4.54 -5.46 -4.48
N ILE A 99 -5.04 -4.31 -4.02
CA ILE A 99 -5.76 -4.23 -2.75
C ILE A 99 -7.19 -4.73 -2.95
N ILE A 100 -7.61 -5.66 -2.08
CA ILE A 100 -8.91 -6.32 -2.13
C ILE A 100 -9.88 -5.66 -1.18
N ALA A 101 -9.44 -5.43 0.06
CA ALA A 101 -10.25 -4.85 1.12
C ALA A 101 -9.36 -4.22 2.18
N ALA A 102 -9.94 -3.34 2.98
CA ALA A 102 -9.31 -2.85 4.20
C ALA A 102 -10.36 -2.58 5.28
N THR A 103 -9.90 -2.59 6.53
CA THR A 103 -10.68 -2.10 7.68
C THR A 103 -10.39 -0.62 7.93
N GLU A 104 -11.26 0.01 8.73
CA GLU A 104 -11.09 1.41 9.12
C GLU A 104 -10.23 1.55 10.39
N ALA A 105 -9.80 2.83 10.61
CA ALA A 105 -9.14 3.21 11.86
C ALA A 105 -10.00 2.84 13.09
N PRO A 106 -9.42 2.63 14.30
CA PRO A 106 -8.01 2.93 14.62
C PRO A 106 -7.02 1.82 14.25
N TRP A 107 -7.46 0.59 14.07
CA TRP A 107 -6.63 -0.55 13.67
C TRP A 107 -6.90 -0.89 12.22
N ALA A 108 -6.15 -0.29 11.32
CA ALA A 108 -6.32 -0.54 9.91
C ALA A 108 -5.57 -1.80 9.46
N ALA A 109 -6.27 -2.67 8.75
CA ALA A 109 -5.68 -3.82 8.09
C ALA A 109 -6.04 -3.80 6.61
N GLU A 110 -5.06 -4.00 5.75
CA GLU A 110 -5.23 -4.08 4.30
C GLU A 110 -5.03 -5.53 3.85
N LEU A 111 -5.93 -6.01 3.03
CA LEU A 111 -5.83 -7.32 2.38
C LEU A 111 -5.42 -7.12 0.93
N TRP A 112 -4.30 -7.70 0.56
CA TRP A 112 -3.70 -7.59 -0.76
C TRP A 112 -3.60 -8.95 -1.43
N ARG A 113 -3.70 -8.96 -2.77
CA ARG A 113 -3.28 -10.06 -3.64
C ARG A 113 -2.15 -9.60 -4.52
N TRP A 114 -1.10 -10.40 -4.59
CA TRP A 114 0.06 -10.14 -5.42
C TRP A 114 0.29 -11.28 -6.41
N GLU A 115 0.63 -10.91 -7.63
CA GLU A 115 1.25 -11.80 -8.61
C GLU A 115 2.56 -11.14 -9.05
N ILE A 116 3.69 -11.81 -8.81
CA ILE A 116 5.02 -11.35 -9.17
C ILE A 116 5.58 -12.31 -10.21
N ARG A 117 5.75 -11.81 -11.42
CA ARG A 117 6.26 -12.62 -12.55
C ARG A 117 7.76 -12.88 -12.40
N PRO A 118 8.33 -13.91 -13.08
CA PRO A 118 9.76 -14.15 -13.08
C PRO A 118 10.58 -12.89 -13.43
N GLY A 119 11.58 -12.60 -12.62
CA GLY A 119 12.44 -11.43 -12.75
C GLY A 119 11.86 -10.11 -12.26
N GLU A 120 10.61 -10.08 -11.81
CA GLU A 120 10.02 -8.88 -11.24
C GLU A 120 10.32 -8.74 -9.74
N SER A 121 10.33 -7.50 -9.29
CA SER A 121 10.43 -7.17 -7.87
C SER A 121 9.65 -5.91 -7.55
N PHE A 122 9.17 -5.85 -6.31
CA PHE A 122 8.63 -4.64 -5.70
C PHE A 122 9.44 -4.31 -4.45
N GLY A 123 10.02 -3.10 -4.41
CA GLY A 123 10.68 -2.57 -3.23
C GLY A 123 9.78 -1.56 -2.55
N GLY A 124 9.46 -1.81 -1.30
CA GLY A 124 8.75 -0.87 -0.44
C GLY A 124 9.71 -0.11 0.46
N ASP A 125 9.43 1.19 0.67
CA ASP A 125 10.03 1.93 1.77
C ASP A 125 9.48 1.37 3.10
N ALA A 126 10.18 1.61 4.20
CA ALA A 126 9.66 1.27 5.52
C ALA A 126 8.34 2.01 5.80
N HIS A 127 7.33 1.28 6.21
CA HIS A 127 6.06 1.83 6.71
C HIS A 127 6.24 2.53 8.06
N ALA A 128 5.14 3.08 8.60
CA ALA A 128 5.10 3.62 9.95
C ALA A 128 5.63 2.60 10.98
N PRO A 129 6.36 3.06 12.02
CA PRO A 129 6.81 2.18 13.09
C PRO A 129 5.66 1.33 13.65
N ALA A 130 5.95 0.08 14.03
CA ALA A 130 4.99 -0.91 14.51
C ALA A 130 4.01 -1.49 13.45
N THR A 131 4.06 -1.08 12.19
CA THR A 131 3.39 -1.83 11.11
C THR A 131 3.88 -3.28 11.08
N ARG A 132 2.96 -4.21 10.85
CA ARG A 132 3.23 -5.65 10.72
C ARG A 132 2.68 -6.15 9.41
N GLU A 133 3.40 -7.08 8.81
CA GLU A 133 2.99 -7.72 7.57
C GLU A 133 2.99 -9.24 7.70
N LEU A 134 2.01 -9.84 7.04
CA LEU A 134 1.86 -11.27 6.86
C LEU A 134 1.83 -11.54 5.36
N ALA A 135 2.75 -12.35 4.85
CA ALA A 135 2.80 -12.74 3.45
C ALA A 135 2.64 -14.26 3.36
N TRP A 136 1.48 -14.72 2.92
CA TRP A 136 1.19 -16.14 2.70
C TRP A 136 1.34 -16.47 1.22
N VAL A 137 2.33 -17.29 0.92
CA VAL A 137 2.63 -17.72 -0.45
C VAL A 137 1.72 -18.89 -0.83
N GLU A 138 0.96 -18.70 -1.89
CA GLU A 138 0.05 -19.70 -2.46
C GLU A 138 0.77 -20.53 -3.53
N GLU A 139 1.55 -19.89 -4.39
CA GLU A 139 2.27 -20.51 -5.51
C GLU A 139 3.64 -19.85 -5.69
N GLY A 140 4.60 -20.61 -6.19
CA GLY A 140 5.97 -20.14 -6.47
C GLY A 140 6.81 -20.01 -5.21
N ASN A 141 8.02 -19.42 -5.37
CA ASN A 141 8.94 -19.18 -4.27
C ASN A 141 9.26 -17.67 -4.20
N LEU A 142 8.79 -17.03 -3.14
CA LEU A 142 9.02 -15.62 -2.89
C LEU A 142 10.40 -15.39 -2.27
N THR A 143 11.19 -14.51 -2.87
CA THR A 143 12.36 -13.94 -2.20
C THR A 143 11.93 -12.67 -1.46
N LEU A 144 11.81 -12.78 -0.14
CA LEU A 144 11.54 -11.66 0.77
C LEU A 144 12.85 -11.13 1.33
N THR A 145 13.11 -9.84 1.17
CA THR A 145 14.25 -9.17 1.81
C THR A 145 13.71 -8.20 2.88
N VAL A 146 14.19 -8.29 4.12
CA VAL A 146 13.82 -7.39 5.23
C VAL A 146 15.10 -6.89 5.89
N ALA A 147 15.29 -5.60 5.98
CA ALA A 147 16.50 -4.96 6.52
C ALA A 147 17.81 -5.55 5.93
N GLY A 148 17.81 -5.88 4.65
CA GLY A 148 18.94 -6.49 3.93
C GLY A 148 19.06 -8.01 4.09
N ALA A 149 18.37 -8.64 5.03
CA ALA A 149 18.36 -10.09 5.19
C ALA A 149 17.37 -10.74 4.20
N ARG A 150 17.84 -11.75 3.46
CA ARG A 150 17.03 -12.47 2.45
C ARG A 150 16.45 -13.74 3.03
N HIS A 151 15.17 -13.98 2.71
CA HIS A 151 14.41 -15.15 3.12
C HIS A 151 13.69 -15.75 1.91
N GLN A 152 13.68 -17.08 1.83
CA GLN A 152 12.87 -17.81 0.85
C GLN A 152 11.58 -18.27 1.52
N VAL A 153 10.44 -17.93 0.91
CA VAL A 153 9.12 -18.33 1.40
C VAL A 153 8.44 -19.12 0.30
N GLY A 154 8.28 -20.43 0.54
CA GLY A 154 7.68 -21.36 -0.42
C GLY A 154 6.15 -21.46 -0.30
N PRO A 155 5.53 -22.23 -1.21
CA PRO A 155 4.09 -22.46 -1.20
C PRO A 155 3.59 -23.04 0.15
N GLY A 156 2.48 -22.50 0.65
CA GLY A 156 1.90 -22.88 1.93
C GLY A 156 2.60 -22.28 3.16
N GLN A 157 3.68 -21.53 2.97
CA GLN A 157 4.39 -20.84 4.06
C GLN A 157 3.91 -19.42 4.22
N CYS A 158 3.95 -18.91 5.45
CA CYS A 158 3.63 -17.54 5.79
C CYS A 158 4.83 -16.86 6.47
N ALA A 159 5.31 -15.79 5.89
CA ALA A 159 6.27 -14.90 6.53
C ALA A 159 5.53 -13.85 7.35
N ARG A 160 6.00 -13.58 8.58
CA ARG A 160 5.56 -12.47 9.42
C ARG A 160 6.77 -11.59 9.73
N PHE A 161 6.68 -10.31 9.42
CA PHE A 161 7.80 -9.39 9.58
C PHE A 161 7.36 -7.97 9.95
N PRO A 162 8.27 -7.16 10.52
CA PRO A 162 8.02 -5.74 10.80
C PRO A 162 8.04 -4.95 9.49
N GLY A 163 6.89 -4.43 9.07
CA GLY A 163 6.76 -3.56 7.89
C GLY A 163 7.42 -2.18 8.09
N GLY A 164 7.73 -1.81 9.32
CA GLY A 164 8.49 -0.58 9.63
C GLY A 164 9.98 -0.65 9.30
N LEU A 165 10.47 -1.75 8.71
CA LEU A 165 11.83 -1.87 8.18
C LEU A 165 11.80 -1.86 6.66
N PRO A 166 12.86 -1.39 5.96
CA PRO A 166 12.99 -1.51 4.51
C PRO A 166 12.86 -2.97 4.09
N HIS A 167 11.99 -3.23 3.12
CA HIS A 167 11.71 -4.58 2.66
C HIS A 167 11.40 -4.62 1.16
N SER A 168 11.53 -5.79 0.55
CA SER A 168 11.20 -6.02 -0.86
C SER A 168 10.76 -7.46 -1.10
N TYR A 169 9.97 -7.61 -2.15
CA TYR A 169 9.43 -8.86 -2.65
C TYR A 169 9.98 -9.09 -4.05
N ALA A 170 10.57 -10.25 -4.32
CA ALA A 170 11.11 -10.57 -5.63
C ALA A 170 10.76 -12.00 -6.04
N ASN A 171 10.60 -12.20 -7.34
CA ASN A 171 10.51 -13.51 -7.94
C ASN A 171 11.79 -13.78 -8.74
N GLU A 172 12.70 -14.54 -8.16
CA GLU A 172 13.95 -14.99 -8.79
C GLU A 172 13.82 -16.37 -9.43
N GLY A 173 12.62 -16.96 -9.38
CA GLY A 173 12.31 -18.26 -9.98
C GLY A 173 11.87 -18.14 -11.43
N THR A 174 11.37 -19.26 -11.96
CA THR A 174 10.90 -19.37 -13.36
C THR A 174 9.38 -19.46 -13.49
N ALA A 175 8.67 -19.66 -12.37
CA ALA A 175 7.22 -19.67 -12.31
C ALA A 175 6.70 -18.42 -11.58
N PRO A 176 5.48 -17.95 -11.86
CA PRO A 176 4.89 -16.84 -11.11
C PRO A 176 4.81 -17.12 -9.61
N VAL A 177 5.01 -16.08 -8.80
CA VAL A 177 4.71 -16.11 -7.36
C VAL A 177 3.36 -15.50 -7.15
N ARG A 178 2.46 -16.20 -6.44
CA ARG A 178 1.17 -15.69 -5.99
C ARG A 178 1.12 -15.72 -4.48
N LEU A 179 0.72 -14.62 -3.89
CA LEU A 179 0.60 -14.51 -2.44
C LEU A 179 -0.55 -13.60 -2.05
N THR A 180 -1.13 -13.94 -0.89
CA THR A 180 -2.04 -13.06 -0.15
C THR A 180 -1.25 -12.38 0.97
N MET A 181 -1.42 -11.07 1.10
CA MET A 181 -0.71 -10.27 2.09
C MET A 181 -1.68 -9.48 2.95
N VAL A 182 -1.39 -9.40 4.23
CA VAL A 182 -2.08 -8.51 5.17
C VAL A 182 -1.08 -7.50 5.72
N VAL A 183 -1.40 -6.22 5.59
CA VAL A 183 -0.64 -5.11 6.19
C VAL A 183 -1.46 -4.55 7.34
N VAL A 184 -0.93 -4.59 8.55
CA VAL A 184 -1.59 -4.05 9.75
C VAL A 184 -0.89 -2.75 10.14
N VAL A 185 -1.63 -1.65 10.00
CA VAL A 185 -1.16 -0.30 10.33
C VAL A 185 -1.68 0.07 11.72
N PRO A 186 -0.80 0.35 12.69
CA PRO A 186 -1.23 0.73 14.03
C PRO A 186 -1.85 2.13 14.03
N PRO A 187 -2.70 2.44 15.03
CA PRO A 187 -3.19 3.79 15.21
C PRO A 187 -2.04 4.76 15.49
N VAL A 188 -2.12 5.97 14.96
CA VAL A 188 -1.19 7.03 15.31
C VAL A 188 -1.46 7.44 16.77
N PRO A 189 -0.44 7.47 17.63
CA PRO A 189 -0.61 8.05 18.95
C PRO A 189 -1.13 9.49 18.87
N ALA A 190 -2.10 9.81 19.74
CA ALA A 190 -2.67 11.15 19.83
C ALA A 190 -1.63 12.18 20.26
#